data_c53daa8853906ee8fc8aae1e60845eaf
#
_entry.id   c53daa8853906ee8fc8aae1e60845eaf
#
_cell.length_a   1.000
_cell.length_b   1.000
_cell.length_c   1.000
_cell.angle_alpha   90.00
_cell.angle_beta   90.00
_cell.angle_gamma   90.00
#
_symmetry.space_group_name_H-M   'P 1'
#
loop_
_entity.id
_entity.type
_entity.pdbx_description
1 polymer ?
#
loop_
_entity_poly.entity_id
_entity_poly.type
_entity_poly.pdbx_seq_one_letter_code
_entity_poly.pdbx_strand_id
1 'polypeptide(L)'
;MRIAIACDHRGYEAKELIKNILQRAGHEVTDFGTNESKSCDYPDYAIPAALSVSNGQADRGILVCGSGIGMSITANKIHGIRAALCHDELTAQMSRKHNNANMLCLPAMLVNDPLITRIVELWLATEFEGGRHERRVEKMMSAEKSCLQRDNNKK
;
A
#
# COMPACT_ATOMS: atom_id res chain seq x y z
N MET A 1 11.03 8.16 6.77
CA MET A 1 9.98 7.20 7.15
C MET A 1 10.47 5.78 6.91
N ARG A 2 9.92 4.82 7.66
CA ARG A 2 10.10 3.38 7.42
C ARG A 2 9.03 2.93 6.44
N ILE A 3 9.43 2.38 5.31
CA ILE A 3 8.52 1.97 4.22
C ILE A 3 8.65 0.46 3.99
N ALA A 4 7.53 -0.25 4.09
CA ALA A 4 7.43 -1.63 3.64
C ALA A 4 7.16 -1.67 2.14
N ILE A 5 7.92 -2.46 1.38
CA ILE A 5 7.67 -2.64 -0.04
C ILE A 5 7.56 -4.13 -0.39
N ALA A 6 6.64 -4.48 -1.28
CA ALA A 6 6.50 -5.83 -1.79
C ALA A 6 5.98 -5.85 -3.23
N CYS A 7 6.30 -6.92 -3.94
CA CYS A 7 5.75 -7.18 -5.26
C CYS A 7 5.54 -8.69 -5.51
N ASP A 8 4.78 -9.01 -6.56
CA ASP A 8 4.85 -10.31 -7.23
C ASP A 8 5.88 -10.26 -8.39
N HIS A 9 5.98 -11.36 -9.13
CA HIS A 9 6.89 -11.49 -10.28
C HIS A 9 6.66 -10.44 -11.39
N ARG A 10 5.44 -9.90 -11.54
CA ARG A 10 5.12 -8.87 -12.55
C ARG A 10 5.46 -7.47 -12.09
N GLY A 11 5.58 -7.26 -10.78
CA GLY A 11 5.94 -5.99 -10.19
C GLY A 11 7.43 -5.85 -9.87
N TYR A 12 8.25 -6.85 -10.16
CA TYR A 12 9.65 -6.91 -9.71
C TYR A 12 10.49 -5.71 -10.18
N GLU A 13 10.49 -5.40 -11.47
CA GLU A 13 11.27 -4.28 -12.01
C GLU A 13 10.81 -2.92 -11.45
N ALA A 14 9.49 -2.73 -11.39
CA ALA A 14 8.91 -1.52 -10.80
C ALA A 14 9.22 -1.39 -9.30
N LYS A 15 9.25 -2.51 -8.54
CA LYS A 15 9.67 -2.51 -7.14
C LYS A 15 11.13 -2.04 -7.00
N GLU A 16 12.03 -2.53 -7.82
CA GLU A 16 13.45 -2.12 -7.76
C GLU A 16 13.63 -0.63 -8.11
N LEU A 17 12.88 -0.12 -9.09
CA LEU A 17 12.83 1.31 -9.37
C LEU A 17 12.38 2.11 -8.14
N ILE A 18 11.26 1.71 -7.52
CA ILE A 18 10.68 2.38 -6.35
C ILE A 18 11.65 2.34 -5.16
N LYS A 19 12.31 1.21 -4.90
CA LYS A 19 13.34 1.11 -3.84
C LYS A 19 14.43 2.16 -4.01
N ASN A 20 14.93 2.33 -5.25
CA ASN A 20 15.94 3.34 -5.53
C ASN A 20 15.43 4.76 -5.27
N ILE A 21 14.18 5.07 -5.63
CA ILE A 21 13.55 6.37 -5.36
C ILE A 21 13.47 6.62 -3.85
N LEU A 22 12.98 5.64 -3.09
CA LEU A 22 12.81 5.73 -1.64
C LEU A 22 14.14 5.92 -0.91
N GLN A 23 15.16 5.16 -1.29
CA GLN A 23 16.49 5.25 -0.68
C GLN A 23 17.16 6.60 -0.96
N ARG A 24 17.06 7.12 -2.19
CA ARG A 24 17.57 8.46 -2.56
C ARG A 24 16.85 9.57 -1.79
N ALA A 25 15.57 9.38 -1.46
CA ALA A 25 14.79 10.30 -0.64
C ALA A 25 15.06 10.15 0.88
N GLY A 26 15.98 9.27 1.29
CA GLY A 26 16.37 9.07 2.69
C GLY A 26 15.36 8.26 3.51
N HIS A 27 14.54 7.43 2.87
CA HIS A 27 13.64 6.51 3.57
C HIS A 27 14.34 5.19 3.91
N GLU A 28 13.97 4.62 5.05
CA GLU A 28 14.35 3.25 5.43
C GLU A 28 13.37 2.28 4.77
N VAL A 29 13.88 1.31 4.00
CA VAL A 29 13.06 0.41 3.18
C VAL A 29 13.25 -1.03 3.64
N THR A 30 12.13 -1.68 4.03
CA THR A 30 12.07 -3.13 4.27
C THR A 30 11.38 -3.79 3.09
N ASP A 31 12.10 -4.65 2.38
CA ASP A 31 11.63 -5.35 1.19
C ASP A 31 11.08 -6.74 1.54
N PHE A 32 9.79 -6.93 1.35
CA PHE A 32 9.04 -8.19 1.56
C PHE A 32 8.72 -8.91 0.25
N GLY A 33 9.04 -8.30 -0.89
CA GLY A 33 8.64 -8.80 -2.20
C GLY A 33 9.55 -9.87 -2.74
N THR A 34 9.12 -10.47 -3.88
CA THR A 34 10.02 -11.39 -4.57
C THR A 34 11.27 -10.67 -5.06
N ASN A 35 12.37 -11.41 -5.12
CA ASN A 35 13.65 -10.93 -5.66
C ASN A 35 13.93 -11.47 -7.06
N GLU A 36 12.94 -12.07 -7.69
CA GLU A 36 13.05 -12.66 -9.03
C GLU A 36 11.75 -12.54 -9.83
N SER A 37 11.84 -12.69 -11.15
CA SER A 37 10.69 -12.64 -12.06
C SER A 37 9.96 -13.98 -12.24
N LYS A 38 10.33 -15.02 -11.47
CA LYS A 38 9.64 -16.31 -11.47
C LYS A 38 8.24 -16.18 -10.90
N SER A 39 7.26 -16.83 -11.57
CA SER A 39 5.85 -16.80 -11.15
C SER A 39 5.67 -17.17 -9.68
N CYS A 40 4.97 -16.34 -8.95
CA CYS A 40 4.69 -16.49 -7.52
C CYS A 40 3.32 -15.89 -7.17
N ASP A 41 2.80 -16.25 -6.01
CA ASP A 41 1.50 -15.82 -5.53
C ASP A 41 1.64 -14.48 -4.77
N TYR A 42 0.99 -13.44 -5.28
CA TYR A 42 1.06 -12.08 -4.71
C TYR A 42 0.66 -11.99 -3.22
N PRO A 43 -0.29 -12.80 -2.68
CA PRO A 43 -0.65 -12.70 -1.27
C PRO A 43 0.49 -13.03 -0.32
N ASP A 44 1.42 -13.93 -0.71
CA ASP A 44 2.55 -14.34 0.12
C ASP A 44 3.49 -13.17 0.44
N TYR A 45 3.48 -12.13 -0.40
CA TYR A 45 4.27 -10.91 -0.26
C TYR A 45 3.46 -9.73 0.28
N ALA A 46 2.19 -9.62 -0.13
CA ALA A 46 1.31 -8.55 0.33
C ALA A 46 1.00 -8.65 1.82
N ILE A 47 0.75 -9.86 2.33
CA ILE A 47 0.39 -10.09 3.73
C ILE A 47 1.49 -9.64 4.69
N PRO A 48 2.76 -10.10 4.60
CA PRO A 48 3.80 -9.68 5.54
C PRO A 48 4.09 -8.17 5.46
N ALA A 49 4.07 -7.56 4.27
CA ALA A 49 4.23 -6.12 4.12
C ALA A 49 3.08 -5.34 4.78
N ALA A 50 1.84 -5.77 4.61
CA ALA A 50 0.67 -5.16 5.24
C ALA A 50 0.68 -5.33 6.76
N LEU A 51 1.08 -6.50 7.27
CA LEU A 51 1.25 -6.75 8.71
C LEU A 51 2.33 -5.85 9.31
N SER A 52 3.43 -5.60 8.61
CA SER A 52 4.48 -4.68 9.05
C SER A 52 3.94 -3.26 9.28
N VAL A 53 3.07 -2.77 8.38
CA VAL A 53 2.39 -1.46 8.55
C VAL A 53 1.35 -1.52 9.67
N SER A 54 0.53 -2.56 9.71
CA SER A 54 -0.52 -2.75 10.74
C SER A 54 0.06 -2.77 12.16
N ASN A 55 1.23 -3.41 12.33
CA ASN A 55 1.92 -3.54 13.62
C ASN A 55 2.84 -2.34 13.96
N GLY A 56 2.86 -1.30 13.13
CA GLY A 56 3.69 -0.11 13.35
C GLY A 56 5.20 -0.31 13.15
N GLN A 57 5.62 -1.42 12.53
CA GLN A 57 7.01 -1.67 12.17
C GLN A 57 7.43 -0.82 10.97
N ALA A 58 6.50 -0.56 10.04
CA ALA A 58 6.63 0.42 8.96
C ALA A 58 5.56 1.51 9.11
N ASP A 59 5.88 2.72 8.66
CA ASP A 59 4.98 3.87 8.73
C ASP A 59 3.98 3.86 7.57
N ARG A 60 4.41 3.38 6.40
CA ARG A 60 3.60 3.23 5.17
C ARG A 60 4.08 2.00 4.38
N GLY A 61 3.25 1.54 3.43
CA GLY A 61 3.62 0.45 2.53
C GLY A 61 3.37 0.76 1.06
N ILE A 62 4.14 0.10 0.18
CA ILE A 62 3.96 0.15 -1.28
C ILE A 62 3.95 -1.28 -1.82
N LEU A 63 2.89 -1.63 -2.55
CA LEU A 63 2.70 -2.95 -3.14
C LEU A 63 2.59 -2.85 -4.65
N VAL A 64 3.24 -3.75 -5.36
CA VAL A 64 3.26 -3.74 -6.83
C VAL A 64 2.94 -5.11 -7.39
N CYS A 65 2.00 -5.19 -8.33
CA CYS A 65 1.80 -6.38 -9.16
C CYS A 65 1.36 -5.96 -10.56
N GLY A 66 1.03 -6.89 -11.42
CA GLY A 66 0.64 -6.57 -12.80
C GLY A 66 -0.49 -5.55 -12.90
N SER A 67 -1.60 -5.75 -12.18
CA SER A 67 -2.78 -4.87 -12.18
C SER A 67 -2.95 -4.03 -10.90
N GLY A 68 -2.20 -4.32 -9.84
CA GLY A 68 -2.35 -3.72 -8.51
C GLY A 68 -3.60 -4.20 -7.74
N ILE A 69 -4.56 -4.84 -8.42
CA ILE A 69 -5.86 -5.23 -7.85
C ILE A 69 -5.69 -6.26 -6.73
N GLY A 70 -5.02 -7.38 -7.02
CA GLY A 70 -4.84 -8.46 -6.05
C GLY A 70 -4.09 -8.00 -4.80
N MET A 71 -3.03 -7.22 -4.96
CA MET A 71 -2.29 -6.60 -3.88
C MET A 71 -3.19 -5.70 -3.01
N SER A 72 -4.00 -4.84 -3.63
CA SER A 72 -4.91 -3.94 -2.92
C SER A 72 -5.99 -4.71 -2.13
N ILE A 73 -6.61 -5.72 -2.75
CA ILE A 73 -7.62 -6.54 -2.08
C ILE A 73 -7.01 -7.28 -0.89
N THR A 74 -5.84 -7.91 -1.07
CA THR A 74 -5.16 -8.66 -0.02
C THR A 74 -4.77 -7.76 1.15
N ALA A 75 -4.14 -6.64 0.90
CA ALA A 75 -3.72 -5.71 1.94
C ALA A 75 -4.92 -5.21 2.77
N ASN A 76 -6.05 -4.91 2.13
CA ASN A 76 -7.27 -4.46 2.81
C ASN A 76 -7.96 -5.57 3.64
N LYS A 77 -7.49 -6.82 3.63
CA LYS A 77 -7.92 -7.87 4.56
C LYS A 77 -7.20 -7.80 5.91
N ILE A 78 -6.14 -7.02 6.01
CA ILE A 78 -5.36 -6.86 7.24
C ILE A 78 -5.91 -5.68 8.03
N HIS A 79 -6.13 -5.90 9.33
CA HIS A 79 -6.66 -4.88 10.24
C HIS A 79 -5.82 -3.59 10.22
N GLY A 80 -6.48 -2.44 10.19
CA GLY A 80 -5.83 -1.13 10.19
C GLY A 80 -5.26 -0.69 8.84
N ILE A 81 -5.35 -1.51 7.79
CA ILE A 81 -4.86 -1.17 6.47
C ILE A 81 -5.92 -0.46 5.62
N ARG A 82 -5.49 0.60 4.98
CA ARG A 82 -6.23 1.34 3.95
C ARG A 82 -5.37 1.40 2.71
N ALA A 83 -5.42 0.31 1.93
CA ALA A 83 -4.67 0.16 0.69
C ALA A 83 -5.45 0.76 -0.48
N ALA A 84 -4.83 1.69 -1.18
CA ALA A 84 -5.41 2.36 -2.35
C ALA A 84 -4.69 1.91 -3.62
N LEU A 85 -5.46 1.40 -4.59
CA LEU A 85 -4.98 1.18 -5.95
C LEU A 85 -4.96 2.52 -6.69
N CYS A 86 -3.77 2.96 -7.10
CA CYS A 86 -3.57 4.22 -7.80
C CYS A 86 -2.84 3.98 -9.13
N HIS A 87 -3.30 4.61 -10.19
CA HIS A 87 -2.75 4.52 -11.54
C HIS A 87 -2.49 5.89 -12.17
N ASP A 88 -2.71 6.94 -11.42
CA ASP A 88 -2.41 8.32 -11.77
C ASP A 88 -2.11 9.17 -10.52
N GLU A 89 -1.64 10.38 -10.74
CA GLU A 89 -1.27 11.32 -9.68
C GLU A 89 -2.48 11.77 -8.86
N LEU A 90 -3.64 11.93 -9.50
CA LEU A 90 -4.85 12.40 -8.82
C LEU A 90 -5.35 11.35 -7.82
N THR A 91 -5.45 10.08 -8.23
CA THR A 91 -5.87 8.99 -7.33
C THR A 91 -4.88 8.79 -6.18
N ALA A 92 -3.58 8.93 -6.44
CA ALA A 92 -2.54 8.89 -5.41
C ALA A 92 -2.74 10.01 -4.38
N GLN A 93 -2.87 11.25 -4.83
CA GLN A 93 -3.08 12.40 -3.96
C GLN A 93 -4.38 12.28 -3.16
N MET A 94 -5.49 11.93 -3.82
CA MET A 94 -6.79 11.81 -3.14
C MET A 94 -6.83 10.67 -2.14
N SER A 95 -6.14 9.56 -2.39
CA SER A 95 -6.04 8.46 -1.44
C SER A 95 -5.41 8.88 -0.12
N ARG A 96 -4.44 9.80 -0.16
CA ARG A 96 -3.83 10.38 1.03
C ARG A 96 -4.73 11.44 1.64
N LYS A 97 -5.12 12.46 0.89
CA LYS A 97 -5.88 13.61 1.37
C LYS A 97 -7.21 13.21 2.00
N HIS A 98 -7.94 12.30 1.37
CA HIS A 98 -9.31 11.99 1.76
C HIS A 98 -9.44 10.71 2.58
N ASN A 99 -8.58 9.70 2.34
CA ASN A 99 -8.72 8.38 2.93
C ASN A 99 -7.60 8.04 3.93
N ASN A 100 -6.60 8.92 4.08
CA ASN A 100 -5.41 8.63 4.88
C ASN A 100 -4.85 7.23 4.57
N ALA A 101 -4.79 6.88 3.27
CA ALA A 101 -4.32 5.57 2.85
C ALA A 101 -2.88 5.35 3.35
N ASN A 102 -2.65 4.24 4.05
CA ASN A 102 -1.33 3.89 4.58
C ASN A 102 -0.58 2.87 3.70
N MET A 103 -1.26 2.35 2.66
CA MET A 103 -0.63 1.53 1.64
C MET A 103 -1.02 1.99 0.23
N LEU A 104 -0.01 2.11 -0.64
CA LEU A 104 -0.15 2.39 -2.06
C LEU A 104 -0.03 1.08 -2.85
N CYS A 105 -0.97 0.81 -3.75
CA CYS A 105 -0.89 -0.33 -4.66
C CYS A 105 -0.76 0.17 -6.11
N LEU A 106 0.22 -0.36 -6.85
CA LEU A 106 0.56 0.10 -8.20
C LEU A 106 0.42 -1.03 -9.23
N PRO A 107 -0.16 -0.72 -10.40
CA PRO A 107 -0.32 -1.65 -11.52
C PRO A 107 0.87 -1.53 -12.50
N ALA A 108 1.94 -2.32 -12.31
CA ALA A 108 3.16 -2.24 -13.13
C ALA A 108 2.94 -2.41 -14.64
N MET A 109 1.85 -3.09 -15.05
CA MET A 109 1.52 -3.27 -16.47
C MET A 109 0.76 -2.10 -17.09
N LEU A 110 0.24 -1.17 -16.29
CA LEU A 110 -0.63 -0.08 -16.73
C LEU A 110 0.03 1.29 -16.62
N VAL A 111 1.14 1.40 -15.89
CA VAL A 111 1.86 2.66 -15.66
C VAL A 111 3.33 2.50 -16.05
N ASN A 112 3.89 3.54 -16.65
CA ASN A 112 5.32 3.57 -17.02
C ASN A 112 6.18 4.12 -15.88
N ASP A 113 7.49 3.93 -15.95
CA ASP A 113 8.45 4.34 -14.92
C ASP A 113 8.38 5.83 -14.54
N PRO A 114 8.27 6.80 -15.48
CA PRO A 114 8.10 8.20 -15.12
C PRO A 114 6.84 8.46 -14.30
N LEU A 115 5.72 7.80 -14.64
CA LEU A 115 4.47 7.96 -13.91
C LEU A 115 4.53 7.28 -12.54
N ILE A 116 5.14 6.10 -12.44
CA ILE A 116 5.40 5.43 -11.14
C ILE A 116 6.16 6.37 -10.22
N THR A 117 7.23 6.99 -10.71
CA THR A 117 8.06 7.93 -9.93
C THR A 117 7.20 9.07 -9.38
N ARG A 118 6.42 9.73 -10.24
CA ARG A 118 5.56 10.85 -9.84
C ARG A 118 4.46 10.45 -8.85
N ILE A 119 3.83 9.30 -9.06
CA ILE A 119 2.81 8.76 -8.15
C ILE A 119 3.43 8.54 -6.76
N VAL A 120 4.58 7.86 -6.69
CA VAL A 120 5.24 7.55 -5.41
C VAL A 120 5.66 8.82 -4.67
N GLU A 121 6.34 9.73 -5.34
CA GLU A 121 6.77 11.00 -4.74
C GLU A 121 5.59 11.83 -4.22
N LEU A 122 4.54 11.98 -5.04
CA LEU A 122 3.34 12.73 -4.67
C LEU A 122 2.60 12.07 -3.50
N TRP A 123 2.46 10.74 -3.53
CA TRP A 123 1.79 9.99 -2.47
C TRP A 123 2.52 10.11 -1.12
N LEU A 124 3.85 10.06 -1.13
CA LEU A 124 4.66 10.21 0.07
C LEU A 124 4.62 11.63 0.64
N ALA A 125 4.62 12.64 -0.22
CA ALA A 125 4.58 14.05 0.16
C ALA A 125 3.19 14.55 0.57
N THR A 126 2.12 13.83 0.23
CA THR A 126 0.75 14.28 0.49
C THR A 126 0.32 13.95 1.92
N GLU A 127 -0.10 14.96 2.65
CA GLU A 127 -0.65 14.82 4.00
C GLU A 127 -2.17 14.60 3.98
N PHE A 128 -2.70 14.09 5.10
CA PHE A 128 -4.13 13.91 5.30
C PHE A 128 -4.81 15.24 5.62
N GLU A 129 -5.93 15.54 4.95
CA GLU A 129 -6.65 16.82 5.16
C GLU A 129 -7.45 16.86 6.46
N GLY A 130 -7.78 15.72 7.07
CA GLY A 130 -8.61 15.68 8.29
C GLY A 130 -10.04 16.18 8.09
N GLY A 131 -10.62 16.81 9.11
CA GLY A 131 -11.93 17.43 9.07
C GLY A 131 -13.06 16.46 8.67
N ARG A 132 -13.83 16.78 7.61
CA ARG A 132 -14.89 15.90 7.11
C ARG A 132 -14.40 14.52 6.67
N HIS A 133 -13.15 14.42 6.24
CA HIS A 133 -12.54 13.16 5.80
C HIS A 133 -12.17 12.26 6.99
N GLU A 134 -11.71 12.84 8.10
CA GLU A 134 -11.42 12.12 9.34
C GLU A 134 -12.63 11.35 9.84
N ARG A 135 -13.78 12.02 9.98
CA ARG A 135 -15.05 11.36 10.34
C ARG A 135 -15.42 10.18 9.44
N ARG A 136 -15.12 10.27 8.13
CA ARG A 136 -15.37 9.18 7.17
C ARG A 136 -14.42 8.00 7.36
N VAL A 137 -13.15 8.30 7.59
CA VAL A 137 -12.13 7.28 7.90
C VAL A 137 -12.46 6.58 9.22
N GLU A 138 -12.87 7.32 10.26
CA GLU A 138 -13.31 6.74 11.54
C GLU A 138 -14.49 5.78 11.37
N LYS A 139 -15.49 6.12 10.55
CA LYS A 139 -16.63 5.23 10.26
C LYS A 139 -16.19 3.95 9.55
N MET A 140 -15.28 4.05 8.59
CA MET A 140 -14.71 2.90 7.89
C MET A 140 -13.95 1.98 8.87
N MET A 141 -13.10 2.53 9.74
CA MET A 141 -12.36 1.78 10.75
C MET A 141 -13.27 1.17 11.83
N SER A 142 -14.41 1.83 12.15
CA SER A 142 -15.40 1.28 13.07
C SER A 142 -16.11 0.06 12.50
N ALA A 143 -16.38 0.04 11.20
CA ALA A 143 -16.97 -1.13 10.53
C ALA A 143 -16.03 -2.35 10.61
N GLU A 144 -14.73 -2.16 10.42
CA GLU A 144 -13.73 -3.21 10.56
C GLU A 144 -13.72 -3.81 11.99
N LYS A 145 -13.71 -2.96 13.02
CA LYS A 145 -13.78 -3.41 14.44
C LYS A 145 -15.05 -4.22 14.74
N SER A 146 -16.18 -3.78 14.19
CA SER A 146 -17.48 -4.48 14.41
C SER A 146 -17.50 -5.87 13.78
N CYS A 147 -16.83 -6.07 12.64
CA CYS A 147 -16.72 -7.39 12.02
C CYS A 147 -15.87 -8.33 12.88
N LEU A 148 -14.74 -7.88 13.42
CA LEU A 148 -13.88 -8.68 14.29
C LEU A 148 -14.58 -9.10 15.60
N GLN A 149 -15.41 -8.24 16.19
CA GLN A 149 -16.17 -8.56 17.40
C GLN A 149 -17.22 -9.63 17.17
N ARG A 150 -17.88 -9.65 16.00
CA ARG A 150 -18.88 -10.67 15.64
C ARG A 150 -18.25 -12.07 15.53
N ASP A 151 -17.04 -12.17 15.06
CA ASP A 151 -16.34 -13.46 14.92
C ASP A 151 -15.90 -14.01 16.28
N ASN A 152 -15.49 -13.13 17.20
CA ASN A 152 -15.13 -13.52 18.57
C ASN A 152 -16.34 -13.97 19.41
N ASN A 153 -17.54 -13.47 19.15
CA ASN A 153 -18.76 -13.85 19.86
C ASN A 153 -19.42 -15.13 19.34
N LYS A 154 -18.90 -15.73 18.26
CA LYS A 154 -19.38 -17.00 17.71
C LYS A 154 -18.57 -18.23 18.17
N LYS A 155 -17.57 -18.01 19.00
CA LYS A 155 -16.76 -19.06 19.66
C LYS A 155 -17.22 -19.24 21.10
#